data_4dc684a524a7c77a5edb13384ea85421
#
_entry.id   4dc684a524a7c77a5edb13384ea85421
#
_cell.length_a   1.000
_cell.length_b   1.000
_cell.length_c   1.000
_cell.angle_alpha   90.00
_cell.angle_beta   90.00
_cell.angle_gamma   90.00
#
_symmetry.space_group_name_H-M   'P 1'
#
loop_
_entity.id
_entity.type
_entity.pdbx_description
1 polymer ?
#
loop_
_entity_poly.entity_id
_entity_poly.type
_entity_poly.pdbx_seq_one_letter_code
_entity_poly.pdbx_strand_id
1 'polypeptide(L)'
;MEEEYRDPAGRRPILRAGALLRRPGAGARLTRLLPSAALLAAAVLLLAAPPDDHFGLLVAVVPFLAAAVHGAYATAVVGALSVAVFAALRTWRTEDEPGVAVIKLGLVSAAGAVAVLISQARSRERRLNRATDIALALQEGLLPRAIPRSSAVDVCHRYGPTDAEAGVGGDWFDVIRLSGARVALVMGDVVGHGVHAAATMGRLRTAVRTLADLDLAPDELLARMDDLAEQLDEDGTNGLGATCLYLVYDPISRVCTLASAGHTPPALLRPDGSVDFPQLAEHPPLGIGGTPFAATELTLDEGTVIALYTDGLLDLRHRGTDAALAAVAGVLASPGASLEQLCDRVYDQAPADSDDDVAVMLARVKSVPDGSVATWDLPADPRSAGTARSATAAQLVGWGLEEAGFTTELVVSELVTNAVRHATGPITLRLIRDDALICEVSDGSSTAPHMRLPRLTDEGGRGLYLVGRLADRWGTRYTAAGKTIWVEQAV
;
A
#
# COMPACT_ATOMS: atom_id res chain seq x y z
N MET A 1 -39.79 -20.02 0.38
CA MET A 1 -39.37 -19.94 -1.04
C MET A 1 -38.39 -18.77 -1.09
N GLU A 2 -37.11 -19.03 -0.80
CA GLU A 2 -36.00 -18.06 -0.90
C GLU A 2 -35.41 -18.26 -2.28
N GLU A 3 -35.53 -17.25 -3.15
CA GLU A 3 -34.86 -17.20 -4.45
C GLU A 3 -33.39 -16.88 -4.25
N GLU A 4 -32.55 -17.83 -4.59
CA GLU A 4 -31.10 -17.77 -4.60
C GLU A 4 -30.63 -16.87 -5.77
N TYR A 5 -30.30 -15.62 -5.47
CA TYR A 5 -29.72 -14.67 -6.41
C TYR A 5 -28.29 -15.10 -6.76
N ARG A 6 -28.08 -15.66 -7.95
CA ARG A 6 -26.75 -15.97 -8.51
C ARG A 6 -26.17 -14.73 -9.17
N ASP A 7 -25.05 -14.26 -8.61
CA ASP A 7 -24.18 -13.24 -9.22
C ASP A 7 -23.50 -13.81 -10.48
N PRO A 8 -23.62 -13.19 -11.67
CA PRO A 8 -23.04 -13.68 -12.92
C PRO A 8 -21.52 -13.48 -13.08
N ALA A 9 -20.81 -12.89 -12.12
CA ALA A 9 -19.41 -12.48 -12.28
C ALA A 9 -18.35 -13.39 -11.64
N GLY A 10 -18.69 -14.55 -11.08
CA GLY A 10 -17.71 -15.57 -10.64
C GLY A 10 -16.74 -15.11 -9.55
N ARG A 11 -17.04 -14.07 -8.78
CA ARG A 11 -16.18 -13.56 -7.71
C ARG A 11 -16.26 -14.46 -6.49
N ARG A 12 -15.12 -14.96 -6.05
CA ARG A 12 -15.00 -15.69 -4.78
C ARG A 12 -15.48 -14.79 -3.63
N PRO A 13 -16.17 -15.35 -2.62
CA PRO A 13 -16.74 -14.54 -1.54
C PRO A 13 -15.63 -13.84 -0.74
N ILE A 14 -15.78 -12.53 -0.61
CA ILE A 14 -15.00 -11.69 0.30
C ILE A 14 -15.15 -12.28 1.71
N LEU A 15 -14.04 -12.75 2.28
CA LEU A 15 -13.98 -13.19 3.66
C LEU A 15 -14.45 -12.02 4.55
N ARG A 16 -15.64 -12.17 5.13
CA ARG A 16 -16.23 -11.19 6.06
C ARG A 16 -15.28 -10.99 7.23
N ALA A 17 -14.91 -9.76 7.51
CA ALA A 17 -14.19 -9.29 8.70
C ALA A 17 -14.87 -9.64 10.05
N GLY A 18 -15.86 -10.52 10.05
CA GLY A 18 -16.59 -11.00 11.22
C GLY A 18 -15.96 -12.20 11.95
N ALA A 19 -14.78 -12.69 11.51
CA ALA A 19 -14.18 -13.88 12.10
C ALA A 19 -13.44 -13.63 13.43
N LEU A 20 -13.22 -12.38 13.84
CA LEU A 20 -12.46 -12.03 15.05
C LEU A 20 -13.20 -12.22 16.38
N LEU A 21 -14.50 -12.58 16.37
CA LEU A 21 -15.29 -12.88 17.57
C LEU A 21 -15.89 -14.28 17.56
N ARG A 22 -15.22 -15.28 17.00
CA ARG A 22 -15.64 -16.66 17.18
C ARG A 22 -15.48 -17.02 18.66
N ARG A 23 -16.60 -17.19 19.37
CA ARG A 23 -16.65 -17.83 20.70
C ARG A 23 -15.91 -19.16 20.60
N PRO A 24 -14.99 -19.47 21.54
CA PRO A 24 -14.25 -20.72 21.51
C PRO A 24 -15.25 -21.89 21.47
N GLY A 25 -15.12 -22.76 20.48
CA GLY A 25 -15.97 -23.95 20.32
C GLY A 25 -15.92 -24.82 21.54
N ALA A 26 -16.90 -25.70 21.72
CA ALA A 26 -17.02 -26.60 22.86
C ALA A 26 -15.70 -27.39 23.16
N GLY A 27 -14.95 -27.78 22.11
CA GLY A 27 -13.64 -28.41 22.23
C GLY A 27 -12.58 -27.57 22.93
N ALA A 28 -12.54 -26.24 22.62
CA ALA A 28 -11.58 -25.31 23.24
C ALA A 28 -11.91 -24.99 24.72
N ARG A 29 -13.16 -25.21 25.15
CA ARG A 29 -13.53 -25.11 26.56
C ARG A 29 -13.14 -26.38 27.32
N LEU A 30 -13.28 -27.55 26.68
CA LEU A 30 -12.91 -28.85 27.26
C LEU A 30 -11.41 -28.94 27.49
N THR A 31 -10.57 -28.49 26.54
CA THR A 31 -9.11 -28.51 26.69
C THR A 31 -8.63 -27.61 27.84
N ARG A 32 -9.34 -26.50 28.15
CA ARG A 32 -9.01 -25.65 29.29
C ARG A 32 -9.28 -26.27 30.65
N LEU A 33 -10.12 -27.27 30.72
CA LEU A 33 -10.42 -28.02 31.96
C LEU A 33 -9.46 -29.19 32.22
N LEU A 34 -8.68 -29.59 31.20
CA LEU A 34 -7.73 -30.72 31.28
C LEU A 34 -6.77 -30.66 32.49
N PRO A 35 -6.09 -29.51 32.78
CA PRO A 35 -5.16 -29.44 33.92
C PRO A 35 -5.87 -29.59 35.25
N SER A 36 -7.07 -29.05 35.41
CA SER A 36 -7.86 -29.19 36.63
C SER A 36 -8.35 -30.63 36.83
N ALA A 37 -8.80 -31.26 35.75
CA ALA A 37 -9.20 -32.68 35.76
C ALA A 37 -8.01 -33.61 36.05
N ALA A 38 -6.84 -33.31 35.48
CA ALA A 38 -5.61 -34.04 35.73
C ALA A 38 -5.13 -33.91 37.19
N LEU A 39 -5.26 -32.70 37.78
CA LEU A 39 -4.93 -32.48 39.18
C LEU A 39 -5.85 -33.30 40.10
N LEU A 40 -7.16 -33.28 39.82
CA LEU A 40 -8.14 -34.06 40.56
C LEU A 40 -7.87 -35.56 40.44
N ALA A 41 -7.61 -36.04 39.22
CA ALA A 41 -7.29 -37.45 38.97
C ALA A 41 -5.99 -37.86 39.70
N ALA A 42 -4.96 -37.01 39.68
CA ALA A 42 -3.73 -37.28 40.43
C ALA A 42 -3.96 -37.32 41.95
N ALA A 43 -4.79 -36.43 42.48
CA ALA A 43 -5.15 -36.42 43.89
C ALA A 43 -5.92 -37.71 44.30
N VAL A 44 -6.91 -38.12 43.47
CA VAL A 44 -7.66 -39.37 43.71
C VAL A 44 -6.75 -40.60 43.61
N LEU A 45 -5.87 -40.66 42.64
CA LEU A 45 -4.91 -41.76 42.48
C LEU A 45 -3.97 -41.84 43.68
N LEU A 46 -3.48 -40.71 44.18
CA LEU A 46 -2.65 -40.64 45.37
C LEU A 46 -3.37 -41.09 46.63
N LEU A 47 -4.68 -40.86 46.74
CA LEU A 47 -5.49 -41.36 47.86
C LEU A 47 -5.71 -42.87 47.78
N ALA A 48 -5.81 -43.45 46.60
CA ALA A 48 -6.10 -44.85 46.36
C ALA A 48 -4.85 -45.75 46.29
N ALA A 49 -3.66 -45.17 46.01
CA ALA A 49 -2.42 -45.91 45.84
C ALA A 49 -1.83 -46.41 47.17
N PRO A 50 -1.06 -47.52 47.18
CA PRO A 50 -0.31 -47.95 48.35
C PRO A 50 0.68 -46.91 48.85
N PRO A 51 1.03 -46.90 50.16
CA PRO A 51 1.89 -45.87 50.74
C PRO A 51 3.33 -45.86 50.21
N ASP A 52 3.82 -46.95 49.68
CA ASP A 52 5.21 -47.12 49.22
C ASP A 52 5.47 -46.69 47.77
N ASP A 53 4.45 -46.24 47.07
CA ASP A 53 4.53 -45.93 45.64
C ASP A 53 5.00 -44.50 45.31
N HIS A 54 5.80 -44.39 44.24
CA HIS A 54 6.30 -43.11 43.73
C HIS A 54 5.26 -42.27 42.94
N PHE A 55 3.96 -42.64 42.98
CA PHE A 55 2.84 -41.97 42.30
C PHE A 55 2.71 -40.48 42.67
N GLY A 56 3.25 -40.08 43.83
CA GLY A 56 3.28 -38.67 44.24
C GLY A 56 3.96 -37.74 43.24
N LEU A 57 4.91 -38.22 42.44
CA LEU A 57 5.58 -37.43 41.41
C LEU A 57 4.71 -37.15 40.19
N LEU A 58 3.61 -37.87 39.96
CA LEU A 58 2.66 -37.61 38.88
C LEU A 58 2.04 -36.20 38.97
N VAL A 59 1.92 -35.65 40.17
CA VAL A 59 1.45 -34.26 40.39
C VAL A 59 2.36 -33.24 39.73
N ALA A 60 3.66 -33.56 39.58
CA ALA A 60 4.63 -32.69 38.93
C ALA A 60 4.37 -32.53 37.41
N VAL A 61 3.61 -33.42 36.77
CA VAL A 61 3.25 -33.33 35.33
C VAL A 61 2.14 -32.31 35.09
N VAL A 62 1.26 -32.09 36.09
CA VAL A 62 0.06 -31.23 35.93
C VAL A 62 0.40 -29.77 35.55
N PRO A 63 1.42 -29.10 36.13
CA PRO A 63 1.83 -27.77 35.71
C PRO A 63 2.25 -27.69 34.22
N PHE A 64 2.86 -28.75 33.67
CA PHE A 64 3.24 -28.78 32.24
C PHE A 64 2.01 -28.88 31.33
N LEU A 65 0.98 -29.63 31.73
CA LEU A 65 -0.30 -29.65 31.03
C LEU A 65 -0.96 -28.24 31.07
N ALA A 66 -0.87 -27.58 32.21
CA ALA A 66 -1.37 -26.22 32.34
C ALA A 66 -0.58 -25.25 31.44
N ALA A 67 0.75 -25.36 31.39
CA ALA A 67 1.60 -24.55 30.54
C ALA A 67 1.29 -24.74 29.04
N ALA A 68 0.81 -25.89 28.61
CA ALA A 68 0.43 -26.14 27.22
C ALA A 68 -0.85 -25.41 26.82
N VAL A 69 -1.79 -25.18 27.75
CA VAL A 69 -3.16 -24.70 27.48
C VAL A 69 -3.38 -23.27 28.01
N HIS A 70 -2.75 -22.94 29.13
CA HIS A 70 -2.97 -21.70 29.87
C HIS A 70 -1.78 -20.73 29.78
N GLY A 71 -2.04 -19.44 30.09
CA GLY A 71 -0.98 -18.43 30.25
C GLY A 71 -0.23 -18.58 31.59
N ALA A 72 0.86 -17.83 31.74
CA ALA A 72 1.81 -17.95 32.87
C ALA A 72 1.15 -17.84 34.25
N TYR A 73 0.20 -16.92 34.44
CA TYR A 73 -0.51 -16.74 35.70
C TYR A 73 -1.33 -17.99 36.10
N ALA A 74 -2.14 -18.53 35.19
CA ALA A 74 -2.92 -19.73 35.44
C ALA A 74 -2.01 -20.95 35.65
N THR A 75 -0.91 -21.07 34.94
CA THR A 75 0.10 -22.10 35.12
C THR A 75 0.74 -22.02 36.51
N ALA A 76 1.05 -20.79 36.99
CA ALA A 76 1.58 -20.56 38.34
C ALA A 76 0.57 -21.00 39.44
N VAL A 77 -0.73 -20.66 39.25
CA VAL A 77 -1.79 -21.09 40.17
C VAL A 77 -1.91 -22.61 40.21
N VAL A 78 -1.92 -23.27 39.05
CA VAL A 78 -1.97 -24.76 38.99
C VAL A 78 -0.70 -25.37 39.61
N GLY A 79 0.47 -24.79 39.39
CA GLY A 79 1.72 -25.20 40.03
C GLY A 79 1.67 -25.09 41.55
N ALA A 80 1.19 -23.97 42.08
CA ALA A 80 1.01 -23.77 43.52
C ALA A 80 0.00 -24.74 44.12
N LEU A 81 -1.12 -25.01 43.44
CA LEU A 81 -2.10 -26.00 43.84
C LEU A 81 -1.53 -27.43 43.82
N SER A 82 -0.69 -27.76 42.82
CA SER A 82 -0.01 -29.05 42.74
C SER A 82 0.91 -29.27 43.96
N VAL A 83 1.66 -28.22 44.34
CA VAL A 83 2.51 -28.26 45.55
C VAL A 83 1.68 -28.39 46.81
N ALA A 84 0.58 -27.63 46.95
CA ALA A 84 -0.31 -27.68 48.10
C ALA A 84 -1.00 -29.02 48.26
N VAL A 85 -1.52 -29.59 47.15
CA VAL A 85 -2.14 -30.95 47.13
C VAL A 85 -1.10 -32.00 47.53
N PHE A 86 0.09 -31.94 46.96
CA PHE A 86 1.16 -32.88 47.32
C PHE A 86 1.52 -32.78 48.81
N ALA A 87 1.69 -31.58 49.34
CA ALA A 87 2.03 -31.35 50.75
C ALA A 87 0.90 -31.86 51.70
N ALA A 88 -0.36 -31.52 51.40
CA ALA A 88 -1.53 -31.93 52.20
C ALA A 88 -1.72 -33.44 52.25
N LEU A 89 -1.62 -34.10 51.10
CA LEU A 89 -1.77 -35.58 51.02
C LEU A 89 -0.65 -36.27 51.78
N ARG A 90 0.50 -35.68 51.87
CA ARG A 90 1.64 -36.24 52.56
C ARG A 90 1.57 -36.05 54.07
N THR A 91 1.10 -34.94 54.58
CA THR A 91 0.90 -34.76 56.04
C THR A 91 -0.12 -35.76 56.62
N TRP A 92 -0.95 -36.30 55.75
CA TRP A 92 -1.95 -37.33 56.15
C TRP A 92 -1.39 -38.75 56.11
N ARG A 93 -0.28 -39.01 55.32
CA ARG A 93 0.37 -40.30 55.16
C ARG A 93 1.79 -40.23 55.74
N THR A 94 1.98 -40.62 57.00
CA THR A 94 3.17 -40.37 57.82
C THR A 94 4.36 -41.32 57.60
N GLU A 95 4.64 -41.86 56.40
CA GLU A 95 5.59 -42.98 56.25
C GLU A 95 6.93 -42.64 55.51
N ASP A 96 7.13 -41.45 54.96
CA ASP A 96 8.42 -41.13 54.36
C ASP A 96 9.43 -40.51 55.37
N GLU A 97 10.72 -40.84 55.22
CA GLU A 97 11.76 -40.14 55.93
C GLU A 97 11.74 -38.62 55.59
N PRO A 98 11.99 -37.74 56.58
CA PRO A 98 11.88 -36.29 56.37
C PRO A 98 12.72 -35.79 55.20
N GLY A 99 13.89 -36.39 54.94
CA GLY A 99 14.79 -36.01 53.86
C GLY A 99 14.22 -36.29 52.47
N VAL A 100 13.59 -37.45 52.28
CA VAL A 100 12.95 -37.85 51.00
C VAL A 100 11.74 -36.95 50.71
N ALA A 101 11.05 -36.54 51.75
CA ALA A 101 9.94 -35.61 51.68
C ALA A 101 10.30 -34.28 51.11
N VAL A 102 11.36 -33.71 51.60
CA VAL A 102 11.87 -32.40 51.16
C VAL A 102 12.31 -32.47 49.68
N ILE A 103 12.99 -33.55 49.30
CA ILE A 103 13.42 -33.75 47.90
C ILE A 103 12.22 -33.84 46.95
N LYS A 104 11.20 -34.65 47.27
CA LYS A 104 9.99 -34.78 46.43
C LYS A 104 9.22 -33.44 46.31
N LEU A 105 9.08 -32.70 47.40
CA LEU A 105 8.47 -31.36 47.40
C LEU A 105 9.27 -30.39 46.57
N GLY A 106 10.59 -30.44 46.67
CA GLY A 106 11.51 -29.63 45.85
C GLY A 106 11.33 -29.91 44.34
N LEU A 107 11.20 -31.21 43.97
CA LEU A 107 10.98 -31.59 42.58
C LEU A 107 9.65 -31.08 42.01
N VAL A 108 8.54 -31.19 42.77
CA VAL A 108 7.23 -30.67 42.33
C VAL A 108 7.27 -29.16 42.20
N SER A 109 7.93 -28.47 43.13
CA SER A 109 8.09 -27.01 43.06
C SER A 109 8.95 -26.58 41.89
N ALA A 110 10.06 -27.25 41.62
CA ALA A 110 10.92 -27.02 40.46
C ALA A 110 10.17 -27.27 39.14
N ALA A 111 9.39 -28.34 39.06
CA ALA A 111 8.54 -28.62 37.89
C ALA A 111 7.51 -27.51 37.64
N GLY A 112 6.89 -27.00 38.70
CA GLY A 112 5.99 -25.85 38.62
C GLY A 112 6.68 -24.59 38.09
N ALA A 113 7.88 -24.28 38.61
CA ALA A 113 8.66 -23.14 38.15
C ALA A 113 9.08 -23.25 36.68
N VAL A 114 9.57 -24.40 36.23
CA VAL A 114 9.91 -24.67 34.83
C VAL A 114 8.69 -24.57 33.94
N ALA A 115 7.54 -25.08 34.34
CA ALA A 115 6.29 -24.96 33.59
C ALA A 115 5.85 -23.50 33.41
N VAL A 116 6.04 -22.66 34.43
CA VAL A 116 5.78 -21.19 34.32
C VAL A 116 6.71 -20.53 33.32
N LEU A 117 8.02 -20.86 33.35
CA LEU A 117 9.00 -20.33 32.39
C LEU A 117 8.65 -20.73 30.95
N ILE A 118 8.27 -21.97 30.71
CA ILE A 118 7.82 -22.46 29.40
C ILE A 118 6.55 -21.72 28.96
N SER A 119 5.58 -21.51 29.86
CA SER A 119 4.36 -20.76 29.54
C SER A 119 4.64 -19.29 29.22
N GLN A 120 5.59 -18.67 29.89
CA GLN A 120 6.04 -17.30 29.59
C GLN A 120 6.69 -17.22 28.22
N ALA A 121 7.64 -18.11 27.91
CA ALA A 121 8.31 -18.16 26.60
C ALA A 121 7.31 -18.33 25.47
N ARG A 122 6.39 -19.33 25.58
CA ARG A 122 5.31 -19.53 24.60
C ARG A 122 4.37 -18.32 24.46
N SER A 123 4.10 -17.63 25.55
CA SER A 123 3.22 -16.45 25.51
C SER A 123 3.89 -15.28 24.81
N ARG A 124 5.22 -15.12 24.94
CA ARG A 124 6.01 -14.13 24.20
C ARG A 124 6.02 -14.46 22.71
N GLU A 125 6.35 -15.69 22.35
CA GLU A 125 6.34 -16.16 20.97
C GLU A 125 4.98 -15.95 20.28
N ARG A 126 3.88 -16.34 20.93
CA ARG A 126 2.52 -16.11 20.42
C ARG A 126 2.15 -14.65 20.27
N ARG A 127 2.69 -13.76 21.10
CA ARG A 127 2.48 -12.30 20.95
C ARG A 127 3.25 -11.75 19.76
N LEU A 128 4.50 -12.17 19.59
CA LEU A 128 5.32 -11.81 18.45
C LEU A 128 4.67 -12.27 17.14
N ASN A 129 4.35 -13.56 17.03
CA ASN A 129 3.71 -14.11 15.82
C ASN A 129 2.37 -13.43 15.48
N ARG A 130 1.56 -13.06 16.48
CA ARG A 130 0.32 -12.31 16.24
C ARG A 130 0.57 -10.89 15.78
N ALA A 131 1.56 -10.21 16.30
CA ALA A 131 1.94 -8.88 15.84
C ALA A 131 2.41 -8.94 14.38
N THR A 132 3.23 -9.94 14.05
CA THR A 132 3.68 -10.21 12.67
C THR A 132 2.52 -10.55 11.73
N ASP A 133 1.59 -11.43 12.13
CA ASP A 133 0.41 -11.77 11.32
C ASP A 133 -0.48 -10.54 11.02
N ILE A 134 -0.68 -9.69 12.03
CA ILE A 134 -1.46 -8.44 11.86
C ILE A 134 -0.72 -7.48 10.94
N ALA A 135 0.56 -7.37 11.10
CA ALA A 135 1.41 -6.49 10.34
C ALA A 135 1.47 -6.92 8.87
N LEU A 136 1.68 -8.21 8.57
CA LEU A 136 1.60 -8.75 7.21
C LEU A 136 0.22 -8.52 6.58
N ALA A 137 -0.86 -8.75 7.32
CA ALA A 137 -2.21 -8.50 6.83
C ALA A 137 -2.47 -7.01 6.52
N LEU A 138 -1.90 -6.10 7.31
CA LEU A 138 -1.95 -4.66 7.05
C LEU A 138 -1.14 -4.32 5.80
N GLN A 139 0.08 -4.81 5.66
CA GLN A 139 0.94 -4.56 4.51
C GLN A 139 0.33 -5.11 3.21
N GLU A 140 -0.17 -6.35 3.19
CA GLU A 140 -0.89 -6.90 2.04
C GLU A 140 -2.14 -6.08 1.67
N GLY A 141 -2.74 -5.39 2.65
CA GLY A 141 -3.85 -4.47 2.43
C GLY A 141 -3.42 -3.08 1.96
N LEU A 142 -2.19 -2.67 2.28
CA LEU A 142 -1.65 -1.35 1.99
C LEU A 142 -0.87 -1.30 0.66
N LEU A 143 -0.21 -2.37 0.24
CA LEU A 143 0.43 -2.44 -1.08
C LEU A 143 -0.60 -2.65 -2.20
N PRO A 144 -0.33 -2.18 -3.43
CA PRO A 144 -1.27 -2.37 -4.55
C PRO A 144 -1.43 -3.85 -4.87
N ARG A 145 -2.62 -4.39 -4.69
CA ARG A 145 -2.96 -5.79 -5.06
C ARG A 145 -2.96 -6.02 -6.57
N ALA A 146 -3.16 -4.97 -7.33
CA ALA A 146 -3.10 -4.98 -8.78
C ALA A 146 -2.69 -3.58 -9.23
N ILE A 147 -1.72 -3.52 -10.14
CA ILE A 147 -1.36 -2.28 -10.81
C ILE A 147 -2.48 -1.96 -11.81
N PRO A 148 -3.03 -0.73 -11.80
CA PRO A 148 -4.00 -0.32 -12.79
C PRO A 148 -3.38 -0.47 -14.20
N ARG A 149 -4.12 -1.05 -15.14
CA ARG A 149 -3.69 -1.01 -16.54
C ARG A 149 -3.60 0.45 -16.98
N SER A 150 -2.55 0.80 -17.65
CA SER A 150 -2.32 2.12 -18.24
C SER A 150 -1.81 1.94 -19.65
N SER A 151 -2.34 2.69 -20.57
CA SER A 151 -1.82 2.80 -21.93
C SER A 151 -0.47 3.51 -21.98
N ALA A 152 -0.19 4.36 -20.98
CA ALA A 152 1.04 5.13 -20.91
C ALA A 152 2.27 4.30 -20.53
N VAL A 153 2.11 3.21 -19.77
CA VAL A 153 3.24 2.39 -19.26
C VAL A 153 2.87 0.92 -19.13
N ASP A 154 3.85 0.03 -19.38
CA ASP A 154 3.84 -1.34 -18.88
C ASP A 154 4.67 -1.40 -17.61
N VAL A 155 4.14 -1.98 -16.54
CA VAL A 155 4.79 -1.97 -15.22
C VAL A 155 4.97 -3.39 -14.71
N CYS A 156 6.14 -3.66 -14.15
CA CYS A 156 6.38 -4.81 -13.29
C CYS A 156 6.99 -4.36 -11.96
N HIS A 157 6.85 -5.16 -10.93
CA HIS A 157 7.40 -4.85 -9.62
C HIS A 157 7.81 -6.12 -8.87
N ARG A 158 8.74 -5.93 -7.91
CA ARG A 158 9.11 -6.93 -6.91
C ARG A 158 9.18 -6.26 -5.55
N TYR A 159 8.80 -6.98 -4.54
CA TYR A 159 8.84 -6.53 -3.16
C TYR A 159 9.28 -7.69 -2.27
N GLY A 160 10.23 -7.44 -1.40
CA GLY A 160 10.71 -8.40 -0.41
C GLY A 160 10.96 -7.73 0.92
N PRO A 161 10.21 -8.10 1.97
CA PRO A 161 10.52 -7.66 3.32
C PRO A 161 11.78 -8.38 3.81
N THR A 162 12.69 -7.66 4.46
CA THR A 162 13.97 -8.19 4.96
C THR A 162 13.80 -9.13 6.14
N ASP A 163 12.92 -8.82 7.06
CA ASP A 163 12.70 -9.62 8.26
C ASP A 163 11.39 -10.39 8.14
N ALA A 164 11.50 -11.67 7.78
CA ALA A 164 10.36 -12.59 7.77
C ALA A 164 9.70 -12.76 9.16
N GLU A 165 10.43 -12.42 10.26
CA GLU A 165 9.89 -12.48 11.62
C GLU A 165 9.20 -11.17 12.04
N ALA A 166 9.67 -10.01 11.56
CA ALA A 166 9.01 -8.70 11.79
C ALA A 166 7.94 -8.38 10.73
N GLY A 167 8.09 -8.88 9.52
CA GLY A 167 7.04 -9.03 8.50
C GLY A 167 6.43 -7.75 7.92
N VAL A 168 6.92 -6.55 8.25
CA VAL A 168 6.32 -5.29 7.80
C VAL A 168 7.38 -4.23 7.59
N GLY A 169 7.49 -3.78 6.34
CA GLY A 169 8.41 -2.74 5.92
C GLY A 169 7.83 -1.33 5.85
N GLY A 170 8.77 -0.37 5.75
CA GLY A 170 8.51 1.03 5.45
C GLY A 170 8.36 1.32 3.96
N ASP A 171 8.88 0.43 3.10
CA ASP A 171 8.90 0.57 1.65
C ASP A 171 7.51 0.52 1.03
N TRP A 172 7.27 1.38 0.06
CA TRP A 172 6.03 1.40 -0.69
C TRP A 172 6.22 1.92 -2.12
N PHE A 173 5.31 1.51 -2.99
CA PHE A 173 5.22 2.02 -4.35
C PHE A 173 3.76 2.15 -4.78
N ASP A 174 3.51 2.95 -5.79
CA ASP A 174 2.18 3.06 -6.39
C ASP A 174 2.25 3.47 -7.86
N VAL A 175 1.19 3.09 -8.59
CA VAL A 175 0.93 3.50 -9.97
C VAL A 175 -0.47 4.11 -10.00
N ILE A 176 -0.56 5.40 -10.32
CA ILE A 176 -1.79 6.17 -10.23
C ILE A 176 -2.16 6.71 -11.60
N ARG A 177 -3.33 6.34 -12.11
CA ARG A 177 -3.86 6.94 -13.34
C ARG A 177 -4.29 8.37 -13.04
N LEU A 178 -3.73 9.31 -13.80
CA LEU A 178 -4.08 10.72 -13.76
C LEU A 178 -5.02 11.09 -14.91
N SER A 179 -5.39 12.35 -14.98
CA SER A 179 -6.16 12.90 -16.09
C SER A 179 -5.35 12.90 -17.40
N GLY A 180 -6.02 12.88 -18.55
CA GLY A 180 -5.39 13.08 -19.87
C GLY A 180 -4.43 11.96 -20.29
N ALA A 181 -4.73 10.71 -19.97
CA ALA A 181 -3.91 9.52 -20.22
C ALA A 181 -2.56 9.50 -19.45
N ARG A 182 -2.30 10.47 -18.58
CA ARG A 182 -1.07 10.54 -17.77
C ARG A 182 -1.07 9.51 -16.65
N VAL A 183 0.12 9.17 -16.20
CA VAL A 183 0.34 8.24 -15.09
C VAL A 183 1.35 8.81 -14.10
N ALA A 184 1.06 8.65 -12.81
CA ALA A 184 2.06 8.87 -11.78
C ALA A 184 2.66 7.55 -11.33
N LEU A 185 3.98 7.53 -11.14
CA LEU A 185 4.72 6.46 -10.49
C LEU A 185 5.29 7.02 -9.20
N VAL A 186 5.17 6.26 -8.13
CA VAL A 186 5.57 6.69 -6.79
C VAL A 186 6.40 5.60 -6.16
N MET A 187 7.48 5.98 -5.50
CA MET A 187 8.23 5.11 -4.62
C MET A 187 8.64 5.89 -3.38
N GLY A 188 8.61 5.24 -2.23
CA GLY A 188 9.00 5.84 -0.98
C GLY A 188 9.42 4.79 0.03
N ASP A 189 10.11 5.26 1.07
CA ASP A 189 10.53 4.48 2.20
C ASP A 189 10.36 5.29 3.48
N VAL A 190 9.83 4.67 4.52
CA VAL A 190 9.65 5.26 5.86
C VAL A 190 10.72 4.73 6.79
N VAL A 191 11.47 5.64 7.39
CA VAL A 191 12.53 5.30 8.35
C VAL A 191 12.00 4.40 9.46
N GLY A 192 12.68 3.25 9.66
CA GLY A 192 12.36 2.28 10.69
C GLY A 192 11.61 1.06 10.15
N HIS A 193 11.23 0.15 11.03
CA HIS A 193 10.60 -1.12 10.67
C HIS A 193 9.42 -1.46 11.59
N GLY A 194 8.59 -2.41 11.15
CA GLY A 194 7.48 -2.92 11.95
C GLY A 194 6.20 -2.10 11.81
N VAL A 195 5.27 -2.32 12.74
CA VAL A 195 3.88 -1.83 12.65
C VAL A 195 3.78 -0.30 12.55
N HIS A 196 4.68 0.43 13.20
CA HIS A 196 4.68 1.90 13.17
C HIS A 196 5.09 2.44 11.78
N ALA A 197 6.16 1.92 11.20
CA ALA A 197 6.59 2.29 9.85
C ALA A 197 5.50 1.97 8.83
N ALA A 198 4.90 0.79 8.89
CA ALA A 198 3.79 0.41 8.02
C ALA A 198 2.54 1.28 8.19
N ALA A 199 2.20 1.67 9.41
CA ALA A 199 1.06 2.56 9.65
C ALA A 199 1.30 3.95 9.04
N THR A 200 2.52 4.48 9.16
CA THR A 200 2.94 5.74 8.56
C THR A 200 2.97 5.63 7.03
N MET A 201 3.58 4.58 6.49
CA MET A 201 3.58 4.27 5.07
C MET A 201 2.15 4.27 4.50
N GLY A 202 1.22 3.60 5.16
CA GLY A 202 -0.18 3.57 4.73
C GLY A 202 -0.85 4.95 4.70
N ARG A 203 -0.53 5.83 5.66
CA ARG A 203 -1.02 7.22 5.68
C ARG A 203 -0.43 8.03 4.53
N LEU A 204 0.89 7.99 4.34
CA LEU A 204 1.59 8.71 3.27
C LEU A 204 1.13 8.24 1.90
N ARG A 205 1.02 6.94 1.67
CA ARG A 205 0.51 6.38 0.42
C ARG A 205 -0.93 6.83 0.12
N THR A 206 -1.79 6.83 1.13
CA THR A 206 -3.18 7.31 0.97
C THR A 206 -3.21 8.80 0.64
N ALA A 207 -2.36 9.60 1.29
CA ALA A 207 -2.23 11.01 1.03
C ALA A 207 -1.76 11.29 -0.40
N VAL A 208 -0.70 10.60 -0.87
CA VAL A 208 -0.24 10.73 -2.26
C VAL A 208 -1.36 10.45 -3.25
N ARG A 209 -2.13 9.38 -3.07
CA ARG A 209 -3.27 9.07 -3.95
C ARG A 209 -4.32 10.19 -3.96
N THR A 210 -4.64 10.72 -2.79
CA THR A 210 -5.63 11.80 -2.66
C THR A 210 -5.12 13.10 -3.30
N LEU A 211 -3.84 13.42 -3.11
CA LEU A 211 -3.23 14.62 -3.70
C LEU A 211 -3.02 14.47 -5.22
N ALA A 212 -2.74 13.26 -5.71
CA ALA A 212 -2.63 12.97 -7.13
C ALA A 212 -3.95 13.24 -7.88
N ASP A 213 -5.11 13.00 -7.24
CA ASP A 213 -6.42 13.34 -7.81
C ASP A 213 -6.63 14.86 -7.98
N LEU A 214 -5.86 15.70 -7.27
CA LEU A 214 -5.85 17.15 -7.45
C LEU A 214 -4.99 17.61 -8.63
N ASP A 215 -4.26 16.66 -9.24
CA ASP A 215 -3.43 16.89 -10.42
C ASP A 215 -2.31 17.94 -10.21
N LEU A 216 -1.76 17.98 -8.99
CA LEU A 216 -0.68 18.90 -8.59
C LEU A 216 0.61 18.57 -9.34
N ALA A 217 1.45 19.58 -9.54
CA ALA A 217 2.83 19.37 -9.99
C ALA A 217 3.62 18.54 -8.94
N PRO A 218 4.64 17.75 -9.36
CA PRO A 218 5.38 16.89 -8.44
C PRO A 218 5.99 17.58 -7.22
N ASP A 219 6.53 18.78 -7.42
CA ASP A 219 7.09 19.61 -6.35
C ASP A 219 6.02 20.15 -5.39
N GLU A 220 4.87 20.57 -5.90
CA GLU A 220 3.72 20.99 -5.08
C GLU A 220 3.15 19.81 -4.27
N LEU A 221 3.05 18.63 -4.90
CA LEU A 221 2.58 17.42 -4.21
C LEU A 221 3.51 17.05 -3.07
N LEU A 222 4.84 17.04 -3.30
CA LEU A 222 5.81 16.73 -2.24
C LEU A 222 5.78 17.78 -1.12
N ALA A 223 5.58 19.07 -1.44
CA ALA A 223 5.42 20.11 -0.41
C ALA A 223 4.20 19.83 0.50
N ARG A 224 3.06 19.41 -0.08
CA ARG A 224 1.88 19.03 0.71
C ARG A 224 2.12 17.76 1.52
N MET A 225 2.91 16.83 0.99
CA MET A 225 3.30 15.61 1.71
C MET A 225 4.22 15.92 2.88
N ASP A 226 5.13 16.88 2.73
CA ASP A 226 6.03 17.35 3.79
C ASP A 226 5.24 17.98 4.94
N ASP A 227 4.33 18.94 4.63
CA ASP A 227 3.39 19.52 5.61
C ASP A 227 2.62 18.44 6.40
N LEU A 228 2.19 17.38 5.70
CA LEU A 228 1.47 16.27 6.34
C LEU A 228 2.39 15.42 7.22
N ALA A 229 3.61 15.14 6.75
CA ALA A 229 4.60 14.36 7.51
C ALA A 229 4.99 15.07 8.80
N GLU A 230 5.20 16.40 8.77
CA GLU A 230 5.42 17.20 9.97
C GLU A 230 4.24 17.10 10.97
N GLN A 231 2.99 17.17 10.48
CA GLN A 231 1.80 17.03 11.33
C GLN A 231 1.66 15.63 11.94
N LEU A 232 2.15 14.59 11.28
CA LEU A 232 2.10 13.22 11.79
C LEU A 232 3.12 12.97 12.91
N ASP A 233 4.16 13.80 13.03
CA ASP A 233 5.16 13.77 14.10
C ASP A 233 4.85 14.76 15.23
N GLU A 234 3.57 15.10 15.47
CA GLU A 234 3.11 16.07 16.47
C GLU A 234 3.70 15.87 17.88
N ASP A 235 4.10 14.66 18.22
CA ASP A 235 4.73 14.35 19.51
C ASP A 235 6.25 14.57 19.53
N GLY A 236 6.90 14.86 18.39
CA GLY A 236 8.36 15.09 18.25
C GLY A 236 9.24 13.94 18.75
N THR A 237 8.64 12.77 18.97
CA THR A 237 9.30 11.64 19.63
C THR A 237 9.84 10.59 18.66
N ASN A 238 9.39 10.59 17.40
CA ASN A 238 9.68 9.50 16.47
C ASN A 238 10.57 9.90 15.28
N GLY A 239 10.87 11.22 15.07
CA GLY A 239 11.68 11.69 13.94
C GLY A 239 11.19 11.10 12.62
N LEU A 240 9.96 11.46 12.23
CA LEU A 240 9.26 10.87 11.09
C LEU A 240 9.95 11.31 9.80
N GLY A 241 11.00 10.59 9.39
CA GLY A 241 11.64 10.76 8.09
C GLY A 241 11.06 9.74 7.09
N ALA A 242 10.62 10.21 5.93
CA ALA A 242 10.26 9.33 4.84
C ALA A 242 10.86 9.85 3.55
N THR A 243 11.49 8.96 2.76
CA THR A 243 11.91 9.32 1.41
C THR A 243 10.73 9.14 0.45
N CYS A 244 10.65 9.99 -0.57
CA CYS A 244 9.61 9.88 -1.59
C CYS A 244 10.10 10.38 -2.95
N LEU A 245 9.92 9.57 -3.98
CA LEU A 245 10.07 9.96 -5.37
C LEU A 245 8.68 9.93 -6.03
N TYR A 246 8.24 11.06 -6.53
CA TYR A 246 6.99 11.19 -7.27
C TYR A 246 7.28 11.68 -8.68
N LEU A 247 6.81 10.94 -9.68
CA LEU A 247 6.95 11.32 -11.08
C LEU A 247 5.64 11.17 -11.84
N VAL A 248 5.43 12.07 -12.79
CA VAL A 248 4.27 12.09 -13.70
C VAL A 248 4.77 11.96 -15.12
N TYR A 249 4.32 10.94 -15.84
CA TYR A 249 4.60 10.76 -17.26
C TYR A 249 3.36 11.09 -18.09
N ASP A 250 3.55 11.95 -19.10
CA ASP A 250 2.55 12.29 -20.11
C ASP A 250 2.91 11.58 -21.43
N PRO A 251 2.12 10.59 -21.87
CA PRO A 251 2.41 9.83 -23.09
C PRO A 251 2.18 10.62 -24.37
N ILE A 252 1.50 11.78 -24.32
CA ILE A 252 1.24 12.64 -25.46
C ILE A 252 2.44 13.53 -25.76
N SER A 253 2.93 14.25 -24.74
CA SER A 253 4.12 15.10 -24.85
C SER A 253 5.42 14.32 -24.71
N ARG A 254 5.37 13.10 -24.18
CA ARG A 254 6.50 12.25 -23.78
C ARG A 254 7.39 12.90 -22.72
N VAL A 255 6.83 13.82 -21.95
CA VAL A 255 7.51 14.50 -20.86
C VAL A 255 7.25 13.75 -19.56
N CYS A 256 8.30 13.50 -18.82
CA CYS A 256 8.28 13.00 -17.45
C CYS A 256 8.73 14.11 -16.52
N THR A 257 7.84 14.57 -15.66
CA THR A 257 8.13 15.55 -14.61
C THR A 257 8.26 14.82 -13.28
N LEU A 258 9.35 15.04 -12.55
CA LEU A 258 9.61 14.32 -11.30
C LEU A 258 10.22 15.23 -10.23
N ALA A 259 9.93 14.90 -8.97
CA ALA A 259 10.52 15.52 -7.79
C ALA A 259 10.86 14.45 -6.75
N SER A 260 11.93 14.67 -5.98
CA SER A 260 12.42 13.76 -4.96
C SER A 260 12.50 14.45 -3.60
N ALA A 261 12.06 13.75 -2.55
CA ALA A 261 12.29 14.08 -1.15
C ALA A 261 13.25 13.05 -0.56
N GLY A 262 14.56 13.26 -0.71
CA GLY A 262 15.60 12.39 -0.15
C GLY A 262 15.66 10.96 -0.71
N HIS A 263 14.88 10.64 -1.75
CA HIS A 263 14.84 9.31 -2.35
C HIS A 263 15.92 9.13 -3.40
N THR A 264 16.36 7.89 -3.62
CA THR A 264 17.34 7.52 -4.65
C THR A 264 16.86 7.90 -6.05
N PRO A 265 17.76 8.39 -6.95
CA PRO A 265 17.38 8.75 -8.31
C PRO A 265 16.96 7.50 -9.10
N PRO A 266 15.97 7.62 -10.02
CA PRO A 266 15.59 6.51 -10.88
C PRO A 266 16.69 6.23 -11.90
N ALA A 267 16.81 4.97 -12.36
CA ALA A 267 17.63 4.65 -13.52
C ALA A 267 16.76 4.64 -14.78
N LEU A 268 17.27 5.18 -15.89
CA LEU A 268 16.59 5.27 -17.17
C LEU A 268 17.32 4.39 -18.19
N LEU A 269 16.78 3.22 -18.51
CA LEU A 269 17.26 2.41 -19.62
C LEU A 269 16.64 2.94 -20.93
N ARG A 270 17.47 3.52 -21.79
CA ARG A 270 17.08 4.05 -23.10
C ARG A 270 16.87 2.93 -24.12
N PRO A 271 16.13 3.16 -25.21
CA PRO A 271 15.93 2.18 -26.26
C PRO A 271 17.23 1.73 -26.96
N ASP A 272 18.29 2.56 -26.95
CA ASP A 272 19.62 2.25 -27.47
C ASP A 272 20.46 1.36 -26.54
N GLY A 273 19.94 1.03 -25.35
CA GLY A 273 20.60 0.21 -24.33
C GLY A 273 21.48 1.00 -23.37
N SER A 274 21.58 2.32 -23.49
CA SER A 274 22.26 3.18 -22.50
C SER A 274 21.43 3.31 -21.23
N VAL A 275 22.11 3.45 -20.10
CA VAL A 275 21.45 3.67 -18.79
C VAL A 275 21.96 4.98 -18.21
N ASP A 276 21.01 5.87 -17.90
CA ASP A 276 21.25 7.18 -17.33
C ASP A 276 20.64 7.30 -15.95
N PHE A 277 21.25 8.16 -15.10
CA PHE A 277 20.67 8.58 -13.82
C PHE A 277 20.43 10.09 -13.90
N PRO A 278 19.16 10.55 -13.90
CA PRO A 278 18.88 11.98 -13.99
C PRO A 278 19.39 12.68 -12.74
N GLN A 279 19.96 13.87 -12.94
CA GLN A 279 20.33 14.76 -11.84
C GLN A 279 19.07 15.41 -11.27
N LEU A 280 18.74 15.11 -10.03
CA LEU A 280 17.64 15.70 -9.31
C LEU A 280 18.15 16.76 -8.33
N ALA A 281 17.30 17.73 -8.02
CA ALA A 281 17.60 18.64 -6.92
C ALA A 281 17.65 17.85 -5.60
N GLU A 282 18.68 18.10 -4.79
CA GLU A 282 18.85 17.48 -3.48
C GLU A 282 17.89 18.14 -2.48
N HIS A 283 16.98 17.34 -1.95
CA HIS A 283 16.06 17.74 -0.89
C HIS A 283 16.11 16.74 0.26
N PRO A 284 15.86 17.20 1.50
CA PRO A 284 15.75 16.29 2.64
C PRO A 284 14.54 15.36 2.49
N PRO A 285 14.49 14.25 3.23
CA PRO A 285 13.29 13.44 3.39
C PRO A 285 12.10 14.25 3.90
N LEU A 286 10.88 13.77 3.65
CA LEU A 286 9.64 14.36 4.15
C LEU A 286 9.61 14.39 5.68
N GLY A 287 9.02 15.45 6.26
CA GLY A 287 8.89 15.66 7.70
C GLY A 287 10.10 16.37 8.34
N ILE A 288 11.11 16.75 7.55
CA ILE A 288 12.24 17.56 8.03
C ILE A 288 11.99 19.04 7.83
N GLY A 289 11.20 19.40 6.79
CA GLY A 289 10.81 20.77 6.48
C GLY A 289 11.90 21.70 5.95
N GLY A 290 11.52 22.91 5.64
CA GLY A 290 12.44 24.05 5.51
C GLY A 290 12.96 24.39 4.13
N THR A 291 12.78 23.55 3.09
CA THR A 291 13.20 23.87 1.71
C THR A 291 12.09 23.58 0.70
N PRO A 292 11.82 24.51 -0.25
CA PRO A 292 10.85 24.22 -1.32
C PRO A 292 11.40 23.12 -2.23
N PHE A 293 10.57 22.16 -2.60
CA PHE A 293 10.91 21.13 -3.57
C PHE A 293 11.02 21.72 -4.98
N ALA A 294 11.80 21.06 -5.84
CA ALA A 294 11.95 21.44 -7.24
C ALA A 294 11.65 20.26 -8.14
N ALA A 295 10.90 20.50 -9.20
CA ALA A 295 10.63 19.51 -10.22
C ALA A 295 11.71 19.54 -11.32
N THR A 296 12.00 18.36 -11.87
CA THR A 296 12.87 18.16 -13.04
C THR A 296 12.02 17.62 -14.18
N GLU A 297 12.20 18.13 -15.39
CA GLU A 297 11.51 17.64 -16.58
C GLU A 297 12.49 16.88 -17.50
N LEU A 298 12.06 15.72 -17.97
CA LEU A 298 12.80 14.85 -18.87
C LEU A 298 11.93 14.46 -20.07
N THR A 299 12.49 14.50 -21.26
CA THR A 299 11.83 13.90 -22.43
C THR A 299 12.26 12.44 -22.54
N LEU A 300 11.29 11.54 -22.62
CA LEU A 300 11.50 10.11 -22.70
C LEU A 300 11.07 9.57 -24.06
N ASP A 301 11.98 8.87 -24.74
CA ASP A 301 11.63 8.15 -25.95
C ASP A 301 10.76 6.94 -25.63
N GLU A 302 9.87 6.57 -26.56
CA GLU A 302 9.04 5.38 -26.43
C GLU A 302 9.92 4.13 -26.23
N GLY A 303 9.54 3.28 -25.29
CA GLY A 303 10.31 2.08 -24.93
C GLY A 303 11.35 2.30 -23.84
N THR A 304 11.65 3.55 -23.43
CA THR A 304 12.49 3.82 -22.26
C THR A 304 11.90 3.11 -21.03
N VAL A 305 12.75 2.46 -20.23
CA VAL A 305 12.35 1.85 -18.96
C VAL A 305 12.83 2.72 -17.81
N ILE A 306 11.87 3.18 -17.00
CA ILE A 306 12.13 3.88 -15.75
C ILE A 306 12.24 2.81 -14.66
N ALA A 307 13.39 2.71 -14.00
CA ALA A 307 13.59 1.82 -12.86
C ALA A 307 13.60 2.63 -11.56
N LEU A 308 12.64 2.35 -10.68
CA LEU A 308 12.55 2.89 -9.34
C LEU A 308 12.90 1.78 -8.35
N TYR A 309 13.60 2.11 -7.29
CA TYR A 309 14.04 1.15 -6.28
C TYR A 309 14.35 1.87 -4.97
N THR A 310 14.18 1.16 -3.86
CA THR A 310 14.54 1.64 -2.54
C THR A 310 16.02 1.37 -2.24
N ASP A 311 16.55 2.03 -1.24
CA ASP A 311 17.98 1.97 -0.91
C ASP A 311 18.43 0.59 -0.37
N GLY A 312 17.51 -0.23 0.14
CA GLY A 312 17.75 -1.63 0.47
C GLY A 312 18.29 -2.47 -0.69
N LEU A 313 17.99 -2.08 -1.95
CA LEU A 313 18.59 -2.68 -3.14
C LEU A 313 20.08 -2.37 -3.28
N LEU A 314 20.52 -1.18 -2.83
CA LEU A 314 21.81 -0.60 -3.24
C LEU A 314 23.03 -1.05 -2.42
N ASP A 315 22.83 -1.72 -1.27
CA ASP A 315 23.93 -2.12 -0.37
C ASP A 315 24.93 -0.98 -0.13
N LEU A 316 24.43 0.21 0.17
CA LEU A 316 25.22 1.43 0.30
C LEU A 316 26.30 1.32 1.38
N ARG A 317 26.09 0.47 2.40
CA ARG A 317 27.04 0.27 3.53
C ARG A 317 28.34 -0.39 3.09
N HIS A 318 28.30 -1.28 2.09
CA HIS A 318 29.44 -2.08 1.67
C HIS A 318 30.04 -1.63 0.34
N ARG A 319 29.25 -1.06 -0.57
CA ARG A 319 29.68 -0.75 -1.95
C ARG A 319 29.90 0.74 -2.23
N GLY A 320 29.26 1.63 -1.48
CA GLY A 320 29.17 3.05 -1.81
C GLY A 320 28.21 3.32 -2.98
N THR A 321 27.68 4.55 -3.05
CA THR A 321 26.60 4.92 -3.97
C THR A 321 26.92 4.69 -5.44
N ASP A 322 28.12 5.15 -5.91
CA ASP A 322 28.49 5.05 -7.33
C ASP A 322 28.62 3.61 -7.81
N ALA A 323 29.22 2.73 -7.01
CA ALA A 323 29.37 1.33 -7.37
C ALA A 323 28.04 0.59 -7.35
N ALA A 324 27.14 0.92 -6.43
CA ALA A 324 25.81 0.34 -6.36
C ALA A 324 24.95 0.74 -7.58
N LEU A 325 24.94 2.02 -7.95
CA LEU A 325 24.28 2.51 -9.16
C LEU A 325 24.86 1.90 -10.44
N ALA A 326 26.19 1.74 -10.52
CA ALA A 326 26.83 1.08 -11.65
C ALA A 326 26.42 -0.40 -11.76
N ALA A 327 26.21 -1.10 -10.65
CA ALA A 327 25.71 -2.48 -10.67
C ALA A 327 24.28 -2.56 -11.22
N VAL A 328 23.39 -1.69 -10.78
CA VAL A 328 22.01 -1.57 -11.29
C VAL A 328 22.04 -1.27 -12.81
N ALA A 329 22.86 -0.30 -13.24
CA ALA A 329 23.01 0.03 -14.65
C ALA A 329 23.50 -1.17 -15.48
N GLY A 330 24.48 -1.93 -14.99
CA GLY A 330 25.01 -3.12 -15.66
C GLY A 330 23.95 -4.21 -15.86
N VAL A 331 23.05 -4.37 -14.90
CA VAL A 331 21.95 -5.35 -15.02
C VAL A 331 20.88 -4.85 -15.99
N LEU A 332 20.49 -3.59 -15.91
CA LEU A 332 19.49 -2.98 -16.79
C LEU A 332 19.95 -3.01 -18.28
N ALA A 333 21.24 -2.79 -18.55
CA ALA A 333 21.79 -2.81 -19.91
C ALA A 333 21.81 -4.20 -20.57
N SER A 334 21.25 -5.24 -19.93
CA SER A 334 21.22 -6.60 -20.47
C SER A 334 20.32 -6.70 -21.71
N PRO A 335 20.84 -7.02 -22.89
CA PRO A 335 20.07 -7.02 -24.13
C PRO A 335 19.04 -8.15 -24.17
N GLY A 336 17.91 -7.91 -24.82
CA GLY A 336 16.90 -8.92 -25.17
C GLY A 336 16.06 -9.44 -24.00
N ALA A 337 16.18 -8.89 -22.80
CA ALA A 337 15.37 -9.28 -21.66
C ALA A 337 13.96 -8.67 -21.73
N SER A 338 12.94 -9.43 -21.32
CA SER A 338 11.60 -8.89 -21.09
C SER A 338 11.59 -7.98 -19.87
N LEU A 339 10.55 -7.14 -19.72
CA LEU A 339 10.40 -6.24 -18.57
C LEU A 339 10.41 -7.03 -17.25
N GLU A 340 9.70 -8.16 -17.21
CA GLU A 340 9.66 -9.07 -16.07
C GLU A 340 11.05 -9.65 -15.73
N GLN A 341 11.80 -10.11 -16.74
CA GLN A 341 13.14 -10.62 -16.54
C GLN A 341 14.13 -9.56 -16.05
N LEU A 342 13.99 -8.32 -16.52
CA LEU A 342 14.79 -7.19 -16.02
C LEU A 342 14.45 -6.92 -14.55
N CYS A 343 13.16 -6.95 -14.21
CA CYS A 343 12.71 -6.75 -12.85
C CYS A 343 13.27 -7.81 -11.89
N ASP A 344 13.21 -9.08 -12.29
CA ASP A 344 13.82 -10.18 -11.52
C ASP A 344 15.32 -9.97 -11.32
N ARG A 345 16.04 -9.68 -12.38
CA ARG A 345 17.52 -9.50 -12.34
C ARG A 345 17.91 -8.28 -11.49
N VAL A 346 17.15 -7.20 -11.54
CA VAL A 346 17.41 -6.01 -10.69
C VAL A 346 17.14 -6.36 -9.24
N TYR A 347 16.04 -7.03 -8.96
CA TYR A 347 15.69 -7.47 -7.61
C TYR A 347 16.71 -8.45 -7.02
N ASP A 348 17.25 -9.36 -7.83
CA ASP A 348 18.27 -10.33 -7.44
C ASP A 348 19.64 -9.68 -7.08
N GLN A 349 19.82 -8.35 -7.31
CA GLN A 349 21.00 -7.61 -6.83
C GLN A 349 20.92 -7.27 -5.34
N ALA A 350 19.76 -7.41 -4.74
CA ALA A 350 19.58 -7.16 -3.32
C ALA A 350 20.52 -8.07 -2.50
N PRO A 351 21.21 -7.54 -1.48
CA PRO A 351 22.07 -8.36 -0.62
C PRO A 351 21.25 -9.44 0.08
N ALA A 352 21.79 -10.67 0.13
CA ALA A 352 21.11 -11.79 0.82
C ALA A 352 20.95 -11.54 2.33
N ASP A 353 21.80 -10.71 2.91
CA ASP A 353 21.80 -10.33 4.33
C ASP A 353 21.37 -8.85 4.52
N SER A 354 20.52 -8.32 3.63
CA SER A 354 20.00 -6.95 3.78
C SER A 354 19.19 -6.83 5.07
N ASP A 355 19.48 -5.83 5.88
CA ASP A 355 18.69 -5.48 7.07
C ASP A 355 17.53 -4.54 6.71
N ASP A 356 17.28 -4.29 5.43
CA ASP A 356 16.27 -3.35 4.95
C ASP A 356 15.37 -3.96 3.88
N ASP A 357 14.15 -3.46 3.78
CA ASP A 357 13.19 -3.89 2.78
C ASP A 357 13.69 -3.53 1.37
N VAL A 358 13.23 -4.26 0.39
CA VAL A 358 13.58 -4.01 -1.01
C VAL A 358 12.33 -3.92 -1.85
N ALA A 359 12.10 -2.75 -2.43
CA ALA A 359 11.10 -2.54 -3.46
C ALA A 359 11.76 -2.18 -4.79
N VAL A 360 11.31 -2.80 -5.87
CA VAL A 360 11.73 -2.53 -7.24
C VAL A 360 10.48 -2.38 -8.11
N MET A 361 10.42 -1.33 -8.90
CA MET A 361 9.40 -1.12 -9.91
C MET A 361 10.04 -0.68 -11.22
N LEU A 362 9.79 -1.41 -12.29
CA LEU A 362 10.18 -1.03 -13.65
C LEU A 362 8.94 -0.63 -14.45
N ALA A 363 9.01 0.52 -15.10
CA ALA A 363 7.94 1.03 -15.96
C ALA A 363 8.48 1.32 -17.36
N ARG A 364 8.02 0.58 -18.37
CA ARG A 364 8.33 0.87 -19.77
C ARG A 364 7.34 1.86 -20.31
N VAL A 365 7.81 3.06 -20.70
CA VAL A 365 6.95 4.11 -21.24
C VAL A 365 6.49 3.78 -22.65
N LYS A 366 5.27 4.19 -22.95
CA LYS A 366 4.62 4.11 -24.27
C LYS A 366 4.22 5.51 -24.70
N SER A 367 4.08 5.72 -25.98
CA SER A 367 3.44 6.92 -26.54
C SER A 367 2.00 6.63 -26.93
N VAL A 368 1.19 7.67 -26.97
CA VAL A 368 -0.16 7.57 -27.56
C VAL A 368 0.01 7.39 -29.07
N PRO A 369 -0.68 6.41 -29.70
CA PRO A 369 -0.57 6.16 -31.13
C PRO A 369 -0.89 7.39 -31.96
N ASP A 370 -0.18 7.57 -33.08
CA ASP A 370 -0.43 8.64 -34.04
C ASP A 370 -1.90 8.64 -34.48
N GLY A 371 -2.50 9.84 -34.53
CA GLY A 371 -3.90 10.01 -34.87
C GLY A 371 -4.91 9.72 -33.77
N SER A 372 -4.45 9.32 -32.58
CA SER A 372 -5.33 9.13 -31.41
C SER A 372 -5.55 10.41 -30.59
N VAL A 373 -4.93 11.51 -30.99
CA VAL A 373 -5.12 12.83 -30.37
C VAL A 373 -5.59 13.82 -31.45
N ALA A 374 -6.64 14.57 -31.15
CA ALA A 374 -7.13 15.65 -32.00
C ALA A 374 -7.26 16.92 -31.15
N THR A 375 -6.74 18.05 -31.65
CA THR A 375 -6.70 19.32 -30.93
C THR A 375 -7.23 20.43 -31.80
N TRP A 376 -8.04 21.34 -31.24
CA TRP A 376 -8.57 22.51 -31.90
C TRP A 376 -8.45 23.72 -31.00
N ASP A 377 -7.92 24.78 -31.54
CA ASP A 377 -7.93 26.12 -30.93
C ASP A 377 -9.21 26.84 -31.31
N LEU A 378 -9.96 27.30 -30.33
CA LEU A 378 -11.27 27.88 -30.47
C LEU A 378 -11.24 29.34 -29.99
N PRO A 379 -11.82 30.29 -30.73
CA PRO A 379 -11.96 31.66 -30.25
C PRO A 379 -12.96 31.73 -29.07
N ALA A 380 -12.81 32.70 -28.19
CA ALA A 380 -13.78 32.96 -27.11
C ALA A 380 -15.06 33.62 -27.68
N ASP A 381 -15.79 32.88 -28.51
CA ASP A 381 -17.00 33.28 -29.22
C ASP A 381 -18.12 32.28 -28.99
N PRO A 382 -19.39 32.71 -28.79
CA PRO A 382 -20.51 31.79 -28.61
C PRO A 382 -20.69 30.72 -29.71
N ARG A 383 -20.22 30.99 -30.92
CA ARG A 383 -20.24 30.05 -32.07
C ARG A 383 -19.28 28.88 -31.88
N SER A 384 -18.26 29.04 -31.04
CA SER A 384 -17.24 28.00 -30.80
C SER A 384 -17.80 26.71 -30.27
N ALA A 385 -18.88 26.76 -29.50
CA ALA A 385 -19.54 25.53 -29.03
C ALA A 385 -20.15 24.72 -30.19
N GLY A 386 -20.70 25.40 -31.21
CA GLY A 386 -21.19 24.73 -32.42
C GLY A 386 -20.08 24.14 -33.28
N THR A 387 -18.99 24.92 -33.45
CA THR A 387 -17.79 24.47 -34.18
C THR A 387 -17.16 23.26 -33.50
N ALA A 388 -16.99 23.31 -32.18
CA ALA A 388 -16.46 22.20 -31.36
C ALA A 388 -17.29 20.92 -31.51
N ARG A 389 -18.64 21.00 -31.44
CA ARG A 389 -19.52 19.84 -31.68
C ARG A 389 -19.30 19.22 -33.04
N SER A 390 -19.31 20.04 -34.10
CA SER A 390 -19.13 19.56 -35.47
C SER A 390 -17.77 18.90 -35.67
N ALA A 391 -16.71 19.48 -35.10
CA ALA A 391 -15.36 18.91 -35.14
C ALA A 391 -15.28 17.59 -34.37
N THR A 392 -15.89 17.53 -33.18
CA THR A 392 -16.01 16.31 -32.37
C THR A 392 -16.71 15.19 -33.12
N ALA A 393 -17.90 15.48 -33.68
CA ALA A 393 -18.66 14.49 -34.45
C ALA A 393 -17.84 13.93 -35.63
N ALA A 394 -17.20 14.80 -36.40
CA ALA A 394 -16.33 14.37 -37.50
C ALA A 394 -15.16 13.50 -37.05
N GLN A 395 -14.52 13.86 -35.92
CA GLN A 395 -13.41 13.11 -35.38
C GLN A 395 -13.83 11.74 -34.86
N LEU A 396 -14.98 11.65 -34.18
CA LEU A 396 -15.49 10.38 -33.66
C LEU A 396 -15.84 9.41 -34.79
N VAL A 397 -16.44 9.91 -35.89
CA VAL A 397 -16.64 9.11 -37.12
C VAL A 397 -15.30 8.61 -37.67
N GLY A 398 -14.27 9.47 -37.72
CA GLY A 398 -12.92 9.08 -38.16
C GLY A 398 -12.26 8.03 -37.28
N TRP A 399 -12.65 7.95 -36.01
CA TRP A 399 -12.16 6.95 -35.04
C TRP A 399 -13.03 5.70 -34.91
N GLY A 400 -14.22 5.66 -35.57
CA GLY A 400 -15.18 4.54 -35.45
C GLY A 400 -15.87 4.52 -34.08
N LEU A 401 -16.08 5.70 -33.49
CA LEU A 401 -16.69 5.89 -32.15
C LEU A 401 -18.02 6.66 -32.25
N GLU A 402 -18.82 6.42 -33.29
CA GLU A 402 -20.09 7.11 -33.54
C GLU A 402 -21.09 6.92 -32.40
N GLU A 403 -21.05 5.77 -31.73
CA GLU A 403 -21.96 5.46 -30.60
C GLU A 403 -21.74 6.40 -29.41
N ALA A 404 -20.51 6.89 -29.18
CA ALA A 404 -20.19 7.88 -28.16
C ALA A 404 -20.61 9.31 -28.57
N GLY A 405 -20.96 9.55 -29.83
CA GLY A 405 -21.15 10.86 -30.44
C GLY A 405 -22.08 11.76 -29.65
N PHE A 406 -23.30 11.31 -29.38
CA PHE A 406 -24.32 12.13 -28.69
C PHE A 406 -23.82 12.63 -27.32
N THR A 407 -23.25 11.73 -26.54
CA THR A 407 -22.77 12.06 -25.18
C THR A 407 -21.57 12.99 -25.23
N THR A 408 -20.58 12.70 -26.08
CA THR A 408 -19.37 13.51 -26.21
C THR A 408 -19.66 14.89 -26.77
N GLU A 409 -20.52 15.01 -27.77
CA GLU A 409 -20.94 16.31 -28.32
C GLU A 409 -21.63 17.19 -27.27
N LEU A 410 -22.46 16.59 -26.40
CA LEU A 410 -23.09 17.29 -25.29
C LEU A 410 -22.05 17.77 -24.27
N VAL A 411 -21.14 16.88 -23.85
CA VAL A 411 -20.03 17.22 -22.94
C VAL A 411 -19.20 18.38 -23.50
N VAL A 412 -18.71 18.26 -24.74
CA VAL A 412 -17.95 19.29 -25.43
C VAL A 412 -18.71 20.61 -25.49
N SER A 413 -19.99 20.56 -25.83
CA SER A 413 -20.84 21.75 -25.91
C SER A 413 -20.93 22.49 -24.55
N GLU A 414 -21.13 21.76 -23.46
CA GLU A 414 -21.21 22.32 -22.11
C GLU A 414 -19.87 22.89 -21.64
N LEU A 415 -18.77 22.14 -21.86
CA LEU A 415 -17.44 22.58 -21.44
C LEU A 415 -16.97 23.82 -22.22
N VAL A 416 -17.12 23.81 -23.54
CA VAL A 416 -16.75 24.98 -24.37
C VAL A 416 -17.65 26.18 -24.09
N THR A 417 -18.97 25.98 -23.86
CA THR A 417 -19.86 27.08 -23.46
C THR A 417 -19.45 27.66 -22.12
N ASN A 418 -19.02 26.85 -21.16
CA ASN A 418 -18.53 27.33 -19.87
C ASN A 418 -17.22 28.12 -20.03
N ALA A 419 -16.28 27.63 -20.85
CA ALA A 419 -15.06 28.34 -21.16
C ALA A 419 -15.34 29.70 -21.82
N VAL A 420 -16.21 29.77 -22.85
CA VAL A 420 -16.61 31.03 -23.51
C VAL A 420 -17.27 32.02 -22.54
N ARG A 421 -18.07 31.54 -21.57
CA ARG A 421 -18.79 32.41 -20.61
C ARG A 421 -17.93 32.92 -19.46
N HIS A 422 -16.98 32.13 -19.01
CA HIS A 422 -16.33 32.32 -17.70
C HIS A 422 -14.80 32.47 -17.80
N ALA A 423 -14.22 32.17 -18.95
CA ALA A 423 -12.78 32.21 -19.13
C ALA A 423 -12.30 33.45 -19.87
N THR A 424 -11.01 33.67 -19.75
CA THR A 424 -10.26 34.65 -20.53
C THR A 424 -9.17 33.95 -21.34
N GLY A 425 -8.87 34.41 -22.53
CA GLY A 425 -7.80 33.88 -23.38
C GLY A 425 -8.29 32.78 -24.36
N PRO A 426 -7.36 32.13 -25.02
CA PRO A 426 -7.67 31.08 -25.99
C PRO A 426 -8.29 29.87 -25.30
N ILE A 427 -9.20 29.21 -26.02
CA ILE A 427 -9.83 27.96 -25.57
C ILE A 427 -9.28 26.85 -26.47
N THR A 428 -8.76 25.79 -25.85
CA THR A 428 -8.28 24.61 -26.59
C THR A 428 -9.14 23.42 -26.24
N LEU A 429 -9.75 22.78 -27.25
CA LEU A 429 -10.42 21.49 -27.14
C LEU A 429 -9.44 20.39 -27.57
N ARG A 430 -9.29 19.36 -26.77
CA ARG A 430 -8.50 18.16 -27.09
C ARG A 430 -9.34 16.92 -26.86
N LEU A 431 -9.35 16.02 -27.83
CA LEU A 431 -9.90 14.67 -27.70
C LEU A 431 -8.75 13.67 -27.78
N ILE A 432 -8.77 12.67 -26.91
CA ILE A 432 -7.76 11.62 -26.82
C ILE A 432 -8.50 10.28 -26.84
N ARG A 433 -8.16 9.43 -27.82
CA ARG A 433 -8.62 8.05 -27.89
C ARG A 433 -7.57 7.15 -27.27
N ASP A 434 -7.92 6.63 -26.09
CA ASP A 434 -7.09 5.74 -25.32
C ASP A 434 -7.93 4.52 -24.85
N ASP A 435 -7.65 3.92 -23.68
CA ASP A 435 -8.52 2.93 -23.02
C ASP A 435 -9.95 3.49 -22.77
N ALA A 436 -10.08 4.81 -22.77
CA ALA A 436 -11.30 5.57 -22.71
C ALA A 436 -11.24 6.74 -23.72
N LEU A 437 -12.36 7.32 -24.03
CA LEU A 437 -12.42 8.60 -24.76
C LEU A 437 -12.27 9.74 -23.75
N ILE A 438 -11.21 10.53 -23.89
CA ILE A 438 -10.93 11.66 -23.00
C ILE A 438 -11.20 12.96 -23.77
N CYS A 439 -12.01 13.82 -23.16
CA CYS A 439 -12.28 15.17 -23.64
C CYS A 439 -11.70 16.18 -22.68
N GLU A 440 -10.84 17.09 -23.16
CA GLU A 440 -10.25 18.16 -22.39
C GLU A 440 -10.58 19.51 -23.00
N VAL A 441 -11.00 20.46 -22.15
CA VAL A 441 -11.18 21.86 -22.54
C VAL A 441 -10.32 22.72 -21.63
N SER A 442 -9.32 23.36 -22.23
CA SER A 442 -8.38 24.26 -21.55
C SER A 442 -8.77 25.71 -21.79
N ASP A 443 -8.65 26.55 -20.77
CA ASP A 443 -8.86 27.98 -20.82
C ASP A 443 -7.90 28.76 -19.90
N GLY A 444 -7.73 30.06 -20.11
CA GLY A 444 -6.80 30.89 -19.35
C GLY A 444 -7.28 31.36 -17.98
N SER A 445 -8.37 30.80 -17.44
CA SER A 445 -8.91 31.21 -16.14
C SER A 445 -8.41 30.26 -15.01
N SER A 446 -8.00 30.84 -13.90
CA SER A 446 -7.67 30.09 -12.66
C SER A 446 -8.87 29.86 -11.73
N THR A 447 -10.08 30.29 -12.13
CA THR A 447 -11.27 30.16 -11.29
C THR A 447 -11.79 28.75 -11.31
N ALA A 448 -11.98 28.17 -10.11
CA ALA A 448 -12.53 26.82 -9.96
C ALA A 448 -13.97 26.74 -10.50
N PRO A 449 -14.30 25.72 -11.30
CA PRO A 449 -15.68 25.49 -11.70
C PRO A 449 -16.48 25.02 -10.49
N HIS A 450 -17.60 25.68 -10.20
CA HIS A 450 -18.49 25.26 -9.12
C HIS A 450 -19.65 24.45 -9.66
N MET A 451 -19.74 23.18 -9.25
CA MET A 451 -20.94 22.38 -9.48
C MET A 451 -22.06 22.90 -8.58
N ARG A 452 -23.12 23.45 -9.17
CA ARG A 452 -24.33 23.81 -8.43
C ARG A 452 -25.41 22.76 -8.66
N LEU A 453 -26.06 22.32 -7.59
CA LEU A 453 -27.30 21.53 -7.72
C LEU A 453 -28.36 22.45 -8.34
N PRO A 454 -28.85 22.14 -9.56
CA PRO A 454 -29.81 23.01 -10.24
C PRO A 454 -31.13 22.98 -9.50
N ARG A 455 -31.71 24.16 -9.22
CA ARG A 455 -33.10 24.28 -8.80
C ARG A 455 -33.99 24.11 -10.05
N LEU A 456 -35.22 23.65 -9.86
CA LEU A 456 -36.18 23.45 -10.96
C LEU A 456 -36.46 24.70 -11.80
N THR A 457 -36.18 25.88 -11.24
CA THR A 457 -36.40 27.21 -11.84
C THR A 457 -35.17 27.81 -12.50
N ASP A 458 -33.97 27.16 -12.42
CA ASP A 458 -32.74 27.73 -12.97
C ASP A 458 -32.63 27.43 -14.47
N GLU A 459 -32.62 28.49 -15.30
CA GLU A 459 -32.37 28.39 -16.75
C GLU A 459 -30.88 28.19 -17.12
N GLY A 460 -29.95 28.26 -16.13
CA GLY A 460 -28.50 28.11 -16.30
C GLY A 460 -27.86 27.29 -15.19
N GLY A 461 -26.61 26.83 -15.40
CA GLY A 461 -25.81 26.14 -14.36
C GLY A 461 -26.01 24.63 -14.29
N ARG A 462 -26.70 24.02 -15.24
CA ARG A 462 -26.91 22.56 -15.34
C ARG A 462 -25.76 21.83 -16.06
N GLY A 463 -24.89 22.55 -16.78
CA GLY A 463 -23.89 21.95 -17.68
C GLY A 463 -22.94 21.00 -16.96
N LEU A 464 -22.23 21.45 -15.94
CA LEU A 464 -21.30 20.58 -15.18
C LEU A 464 -22.00 19.45 -14.41
N TYR A 465 -23.25 19.67 -13.98
CA TYR A 465 -24.04 18.58 -13.38
C TYR A 465 -24.35 17.49 -14.40
N LEU A 466 -24.72 17.87 -15.63
CA LEU A 466 -24.95 16.92 -16.73
C LEU A 466 -23.66 16.20 -17.11
N VAL A 467 -22.55 16.92 -17.22
CA VAL A 467 -21.22 16.34 -17.46
C VAL A 467 -20.88 15.29 -16.40
N GLY A 468 -21.03 15.61 -15.12
CA GLY A 468 -20.76 14.66 -14.03
C GLY A 468 -21.70 13.43 -13.98
N ARG A 469 -22.85 13.48 -14.68
CA ARG A 469 -23.77 12.32 -14.83
C ARG A 469 -23.48 11.46 -16.04
N LEU A 470 -22.82 11.99 -17.03
CA LEU A 470 -22.50 11.35 -18.31
C LEU A 470 -21.05 10.85 -18.35
N ALA A 471 -20.21 11.33 -17.48
CA ALA A 471 -18.80 10.96 -17.37
C ALA A 471 -18.62 9.77 -16.42
N ASP A 472 -17.70 8.88 -16.73
CA ASP A 472 -17.19 7.88 -15.78
C ASP A 472 -16.29 8.54 -14.74
N ARG A 473 -15.43 9.47 -15.22
CA ARG A 473 -14.59 10.33 -14.39
C ARG A 473 -14.53 11.73 -14.99
N TRP A 474 -14.41 12.74 -14.18
CA TRP A 474 -14.15 14.10 -14.62
C TRP A 474 -13.43 14.88 -13.52
N GLY A 475 -12.79 15.98 -13.89
CA GLY A 475 -12.09 16.83 -12.94
C GLY A 475 -11.59 18.11 -13.57
N THR A 476 -10.78 18.82 -12.78
CA THR A 476 -10.14 20.08 -13.21
C THR A 476 -8.67 20.03 -12.84
N ARG A 477 -7.80 20.32 -13.81
CA ARG A 477 -6.37 20.49 -13.63
C ARG A 477 -6.03 21.98 -13.75
N TYR A 478 -5.19 22.46 -12.85
CA TYR A 478 -4.69 23.83 -12.89
C TYR A 478 -3.25 23.86 -13.35
N THR A 479 -2.91 24.86 -14.16
CA THR A 479 -1.55 25.13 -14.63
C THR A 479 -1.25 26.61 -14.48
N ALA A 480 0.00 27.01 -14.61
CA ALA A 480 0.38 28.43 -14.66
C ALA A 480 -0.34 29.19 -15.77
N ALA A 481 -0.74 28.54 -16.86
CA ALA A 481 -1.43 29.13 -18.01
C ALA A 481 -2.96 29.21 -17.85
N GLY A 482 -3.55 28.57 -16.86
CA GLY A 482 -5.01 28.50 -16.65
C GLY A 482 -5.48 27.18 -16.09
N LYS A 483 -6.65 26.70 -16.56
CA LYS A 483 -7.20 25.40 -16.14
C LYS A 483 -7.60 24.54 -17.33
N THR A 484 -7.63 23.24 -17.11
CA THR A 484 -8.20 22.25 -18.02
C THR A 484 -9.31 21.48 -17.30
N ILE A 485 -10.53 21.49 -17.84
CA ILE A 485 -11.59 20.59 -17.41
C ILE A 485 -11.52 19.35 -18.30
N TRP A 486 -11.45 18.19 -17.70
CA TRP A 486 -11.33 16.92 -18.41
C TRP A 486 -12.47 15.97 -18.05
N VAL A 487 -12.82 15.12 -18.99
CA VAL A 487 -13.89 14.11 -18.87
C VAL A 487 -13.42 12.83 -19.53
N GLU A 488 -13.60 11.71 -18.85
CA GLU A 488 -13.36 10.35 -19.36
C GLU A 488 -14.71 9.66 -19.57
N GLN A 489 -14.83 8.97 -20.69
CA GLN A 489 -16.01 8.18 -21.08
C GLN A 489 -15.55 6.80 -21.58
N ALA A 490 -16.15 5.72 -21.07
CA ALA A 490 -15.94 4.38 -21.63
C ALA A 490 -16.50 4.31 -23.06
N VAL A 491 -15.74 3.70 -23.97
CA VAL A 491 -16.07 3.55 -25.39
C VAL A 491 -15.83 2.13 -25.89
#